data_d4bb2c56602bd43edb6c18c0ee2bc598
#
_entry.id   d4bb2c56602bd43edb6c18c0ee2bc598
#
_cell.length_a   1.000
_cell.length_b   1.000
_cell.length_c   1.000
_cell.angle_alpha   90.00
_cell.angle_beta   90.00
_cell.angle_gamma   90.00
#
_symmetry.space_group_name_H-M   'P 1'
#
loop_
_entity.id
_entity.type
_entity.pdbx_description
1 polymer ?
#
loop_
_entity_poly.entity_id
_entity_poly.type
_entity_poly.pdbx_seq_one_letter_code
_entity_poly.pdbx_strand_id
1 'polypeptide(L)'
;MEPEDLELLYKIENDVRLWNVGATNVPYSRYTLHDYIANSADDIYADKQLRMIVEDREGKTVGIVDLTNFSPQHLRAETGIVTLDAERRKGYATEALDALCDYASRVLHLHQLYGVVGKDNEAALALYEKAGFARQETLKEWLFDGKKYTDAVLMQRFL
;
A
#
# COMPACT_ATOMS: atom_id res chain seq x y z
N MET A 1 -5.24 -1.29 12.71
CA MET A 1 -6.61 -1.67 12.21
C MET A 1 -7.46 -2.12 13.37
N GLU A 2 -8.74 -1.80 13.36
CA GLU A 2 -9.68 -2.15 14.42
C GLU A 2 -10.55 -3.35 13.98
N PRO A 3 -11.19 -4.08 14.93
CA PRO A 3 -12.05 -5.20 14.59
C PRO A 3 -13.21 -4.85 13.65
N GLU A 4 -13.65 -3.59 13.68
CA GLU A 4 -14.72 -3.05 12.84
C GLU A 4 -14.30 -2.95 11.36
N ASP A 5 -13.00 -2.96 11.06
CA ASP A 5 -12.47 -2.87 9.69
C ASP A 5 -12.51 -4.21 8.95
N LEU A 6 -12.95 -5.31 9.61
CA LEU A 6 -12.95 -6.64 9.02
C LEU A 6 -13.68 -6.72 7.68
N GLU A 7 -14.87 -6.13 7.57
CA GLU A 7 -15.65 -6.17 6.32
C GLU A 7 -15.00 -5.35 5.19
N LEU A 8 -14.35 -4.25 5.54
CA LEU A 8 -13.55 -3.46 4.60
C LEU A 8 -12.38 -4.28 4.07
N LEU A 9 -11.61 -4.88 4.99
CA LEU A 9 -10.46 -5.70 4.64
C LEU A 9 -10.88 -6.91 3.80
N TYR A 10 -11.97 -7.60 4.19
CA TYR A 10 -12.52 -8.72 3.42
C TYR A 10 -12.87 -8.32 1.98
N LYS A 11 -13.47 -7.15 1.80
CA LYS A 11 -13.84 -6.63 0.49
C LYS A 11 -12.61 -6.30 -0.36
N ILE A 12 -11.59 -5.69 0.21
CA ILE A 12 -10.37 -5.28 -0.51
C ILE A 12 -9.53 -6.51 -0.86
N GLU A 13 -9.25 -7.38 0.10
CA GLU A 13 -8.38 -8.55 -0.11
C GLU A 13 -8.99 -9.59 -1.06
N ASN A 14 -10.31 -9.64 -1.17
CA ASN A 14 -11.01 -10.54 -2.08
C ASN A 14 -11.46 -9.87 -3.40
N ASP A 15 -11.02 -8.63 -3.66
CA ASP A 15 -11.26 -8.01 -4.95
C ASP A 15 -10.28 -8.53 -6.00
N VAL A 16 -10.75 -9.44 -6.86
CA VAL A 16 -9.94 -10.06 -7.91
C VAL A 16 -9.26 -9.07 -8.86
N ARG A 17 -9.77 -7.82 -8.95
CA ARG A 17 -9.16 -6.77 -9.76
C ARG A 17 -7.85 -6.26 -9.17
N LEU A 18 -7.66 -6.43 -7.85
CA LEU A 18 -6.47 -6.03 -7.12
C LEU A 18 -5.40 -7.12 -7.05
N TRP A 19 -5.76 -8.39 -7.31
CA TRP A 19 -4.83 -9.52 -7.18
C TRP A 19 -3.61 -9.43 -8.12
N ASN A 20 -3.78 -8.84 -9.31
CA ASN A 20 -2.68 -8.71 -10.27
C ASN A 20 -1.78 -7.47 -10.02
N VAL A 21 -2.16 -6.62 -9.07
CA VAL A 21 -1.41 -5.41 -8.71
C VAL A 21 -0.99 -5.40 -7.23
N GLY A 22 -1.54 -6.31 -6.43
CA GLY A 22 -1.23 -6.49 -5.02
C GLY A 22 -0.17 -7.55 -4.77
N ALA A 23 0.18 -7.74 -3.51
CA ALA A 23 1.16 -8.74 -3.06
C ALA A 23 0.59 -10.16 -3.01
N THR A 24 -0.73 -10.33 -2.95
CA THR A 24 -1.41 -11.62 -2.80
C THR A 24 -2.50 -11.79 -3.83
N ASN A 25 -2.77 -13.04 -4.20
CA ASN A 25 -3.78 -13.42 -5.17
C ASN A 25 -4.62 -14.62 -4.71
N VAL A 26 -4.79 -14.76 -3.41
CA VAL A 26 -5.58 -15.83 -2.79
C VAL A 26 -6.79 -15.27 -2.06
N PRO A 27 -7.94 -15.94 -2.09
CA PRO A 27 -9.09 -15.52 -1.32
C PRO A 27 -8.86 -15.76 0.17
N TYR A 28 -9.20 -14.78 0.97
CA TYR A 28 -9.14 -14.88 2.43
C TYR A 28 -10.54 -15.07 3.03
N SER A 29 -10.65 -15.98 4.01
CA SER A 29 -11.86 -16.09 4.82
C SER A 29 -11.93 -14.94 5.83
N ARG A 30 -13.15 -14.62 6.28
CA ARG A 30 -13.32 -13.67 7.40
C ARG A 30 -12.60 -14.12 8.66
N TYR A 31 -12.54 -15.44 8.89
CA TYR A 31 -11.82 -16.00 10.03
C TYR A 31 -10.33 -15.67 9.96
N THR A 32 -9.68 -15.87 8.79
CA THR A 32 -8.27 -15.56 8.59
C THR A 32 -7.98 -14.08 8.76
N LEU A 33 -8.85 -13.21 8.24
CA LEU A 33 -8.68 -11.76 8.36
C LEU A 33 -8.97 -11.26 9.77
N HIS A 34 -9.93 -11.85 10.47
CA HIS A 34 -10.17 -11.57 11.88
C HIS A 34 -8.95 -11.94 12.73
N ASP A 35 -8.36 -13.13 12.46
CA ASP A 35 -7.17 -13.59 13.16
C ASP A 35 -5.97 -12.68 12.86
N TYR A 36 -5.83 -12.22 11.62
CA TYR A 36 -4.83 -11.22 11.23
C TYR A 36 -4.98 -9.92 12.03
N ILE A 37 -6.18 -9.37 12.14
CA ILE A 37 -6.44 -8.15 12.91
C ILE A 37 -6.17 -8.40 14.41
N ALA A 38 -6.68 -9.50 14.96
CA ALA A 38 -6.58 -9.81 16.38
C ALA A 38 -5.13 -10.08 16.84
N ASN A 39 -4.27 -10.55 15.97
CA ASN A 39 -2.86 -10.87 16.28
C ASN A 39 -1.87 -9.82 15.77
N SER A 40 -2.33 -8.74 15.15
CA SER A 40 -1.47 -7.60 14.82
C SER A 40 -0.93 -6.98 16.11
N ALA A 41 0.37 -6.75 16.16
CA ALA A 41 0.96 -5.99 17.26
C ALA A 41 0.76 -4.48 17.07
N ASP A 42 0.33 -4.06 15.87
CA ASP A 42 0.31 -2.66 15.41
C ASP A 42 1.64 -1.92 15.65
N ASP A 43 2.71 -2.71 15.68
CA ASP A 43 4.09 -2.27 15.85
C ASP A 43 4.91 -2.67 14.62
N ILE A 44 5.31 -1.69 13.83
CA ILE A 44 6.08 -1.90 12.60
C ILE A 44 7.42 -2.61 12.86
N TYR A 45 7.99 -2.49 14.06
CA TYR A 45 9.24 -3.15 14.42
C TYR A 45 9.04 -4.65 14.68
N ALA A 46 7.88 -5.05 15.21
CA ALA A 46 7.50 -6.44 15.43
C ALA A 46 7.00 -7.08 14.13
N ASP A 47 6.01 -6.47 13.50
CA ASP A 47 5.27 -7.05 12.37
C ASP A 47 5.98 -6.86 11.01
N LYS A 48 7.00 -5.97 10.96
CA LYS A 48 7.69 -5.53 9.73
C LYS A 48 6.75 -4.93 8.69
N GLN A 49 5.56 -4.59 9.12
CA GLN A 49 4.51 -3.94 8.32
C GLN A 49 3.65 -3.05 9.20
N LEU A 50 2.97 -2.12 8.58
CA LEU A 50 1.95 -1.29 9.20
C LEU A 50 0.86 -1.05 8.17
N ARG A 51 -0.39 -1.33 8.53
CA ARG A 51 -1.56 -1.06 7.69
C ARG A 51 -2.46 -0.04 8.38
N MET A 52 -2.81 1.03 7.68
CA MET A 52 -3.62 2.11 8.22
C MET A 52 -4.84 2.37 7.35
N ILE A 53 -5.96 2.62 7.99
CA ILE A 53 -7.19 3.06 7.32
C ILE A 53 -7.04 4.54 6.99
N VAL A 54 -7.44 4.91 5.78
CA VAL A 54 -7.53 6.30 5.35
C VAL A 54 -8.97 6.77 5.46
N GLU A 55 -9.20 7.77 6.26
CA GLU A 55 -10.51 8.40 6.44
C GLU A 55 -10.49 9.84 5.93
N ASP A 56 -11.63 10.31 5.45
CA ASP A 56 -11.82 11.72 5.15
C ASP A 56 -12.11 12.52 6.45
N ARG A 57 -12.31 13.82 6.30
CA ARG A 57 -12.55 14.71 7.45
C ARG A 57 -13.86 14.44 8.19
N GLU A 58 -14.76 13.67 7.60
CA GLU A 58 -16.04 13.28 8.19
C GLU A 58 -15.97 11.91 8.86
N GLY A 59 -14.79 11.25 8.86
CA GLY A 59 -14.58 9.91 9.41
C GLY A 59 -15.04 8.80 8.47
N LYS A 60 -15.26 9.11 7.19
CA LYS A 60 -15.63 8.11 6.20
C LYS A 60 -14.38 7.43 5.66
N THR A 61 -14.33 6.13 5.69
CA THR A 61 -13.25 5.35 5.09
C THR A 61 -13.19 5.55 3.58
N VAL A 62 -12.01 5.92 3.07
CA VAL A 62 -11.75 6.17 1.65
C VAL A 62 -10.72 5.22 1.05
N GLY A 63 -9.95 4.52 1.88
CA GLY A 63 -8.93 3.59 1.41
C GLY A 63 -8.06 3.01 2.52
N ILE A 64 -6.97 2.38 2.12
CA ILE A 64 -5.94 1.82 3.00
C ILE A 64 -4.57 2.25 2.48
N VAL A 65 -3.63 2.54 3.37
CA VAL A 65 -2.20 2.68 3.06
C VAL A 65 -1.39 1.70 3.87
N ASP A 66 -0.36 1.18 3.26
CA ASP A 66 0.53 0.19 3.85
C ASP A 66 1.98 0.67 3.86
N LEU A 67 2.70 0.32 4.92
CA LEU A 67 4.14 0.14 4.92
C LEU A 67 4.43 -1.35 5.08
N THR A 68 5.15 -1.91 4.14
CA THR A 68 5.57 -3.32 4.15
C THR A 68 7.08 -3.43 3.94
N ASN A 69 7.63 -4.63 4.04
CA ASN A 69 9.05 -4.86 3.85
C ASN A 69 9.95 -3.87 4.63
N PHE A 70 9.49 -3.50 5.84
CA PHE A 70 10.21 -2.57 6.70
C PHE A 70 11.58 -3.13 7.10
N SER A 71 12.61 -2.35 6.81
CA SER A 71 13.99 -2.65 7.19
C SER A 71 14.49 -1.61 8.20
N PRO A 72 14.52 -1.93 9.49
CA PRO A 72 15.03 -1.00 10.51
C PRO A 72 16.53 -0.73 10.37
N GLN A 73 17.29 -1.70 9.83
CA GLN A 73 18.72 -1.54 9.58
C GLN A 73 19.01 -0.52 8.48
N HIS A 74 18.17 -0.50 7.43
CA HIS A 74 18.37 0.34 6.25
C HIS A 74 17.43 1.54 6.20
N LEU A 75 16.60 1.71 7.23
CA LEU A 75 15.64 2.81 7.39
C LEU A 75 14.78 3.02 6.13
N ARG A 76 14.21 1.93 5.60
CA ARG A 76 13.35 1.96 4.42
C ARG A 76 12.15 1.04 4.57
N ALA A 77 11.08 1.36 3.85
CA ALA A 77 9.90 0.50 3.72
C ALA A 77 9.31 0.60 2.31
N GLU A 78 8.59 -0.42 1.91
CA GLU A 78 7.74 -0.38 0.72
C GLU A 78 6.39 0.21 1.10
N THR A 79 5.84 1.06 0.23
CA THR A 79 4.51 1.63 0.43
C THR A 79 3.52 1.11 -0.60
N GLY A 80 2.32 0.80 -0.12
CA GLY A 80 1.16 0.45 -0.92
C GLY A 80 -0.02 1.36 -0.62
N ILE A 81 -0.92 1.50 -1.57
CA ILE A 81 -2.15 2.25 -1.39
C ILE A 81 -3.29 1.67 -2.20
N VAL A 82 -4.44 1.53 -1.57
CA VAL A 82 -5.70 1.18 -2.21
C VAL A 82 -6.74 2.22 -1.86
N THR A 83 -7.32 2.86 -2.89
CA THR A 83 -8.46 3.76 -2.73
C THR A 83 -9.73 3.04 -3.18
N LEU A 84 -10.80 3.14 -2.38
CA LEU A 84 -12.10 2.59 -2.73
C LEU A 84 -12.61 3.21 -4.05
N ASP A 85 -13.25 2.39 -4.90
CA ASP A 85 -13.67 2.81 -6.23
C ASP A 85 -14.51 4.11 -6.22
N ALA A 86 -15.45 4.22 -5.28
CA ALA A 86 -16.32 5.39 -5.13
C ALA A 86 -15.56 6.66 -4.71
N GLU A 87 -14.33 6.51 -4.20
CA GLU A 87 -13.51 7.59 -3.65
C GLU A 87 -12.33 7.96 -4.55
N ARG A 88 -12.17 7.27 -5.67
CA ARG A 88 -11.12 7.57 -6.66
C ARG A 88 -11.29 8.94 -7.30
N ARG A 89 -10.18 9.52 -7.76
CA ARG A 89 -10.09 10.83 -8.44
C ARG A 89 -10.53 12.04 -7.62
N LYS A 90 -10.61 11.90 -6.29
CA LYS A 90 -10.92 12.99 -5.34
C LYS A 90 -9.69 13.58 -4.64
N GLY A 91 -8.48 13.08 -4.95
CA GLY A 91 -7.24 13.56 -4.34
C GLY A 91 -6.78 12.76 -3.12
N TYR A 92 -7.65 11.95 -2.50
CA TYR A 92 -7.37 11.22 -1.26
C TYR A 92 -6.09 10.37 -1.31
N ALA A 93 -5.81 9.69 -2.42
CA ALA A 93 -4.61 8.88 -2.56
C ALA A 93 -3.33 9.70 -2.45
N THR A 94 -3.30 10.91 -3.04
CA THR A 94 -2.13 11.78 -2.95
C THR A 94 -1.95 12.29 -1.52
N GLU A 95 -3.02 12.77 -0.90
CA GLU A 95 -2.99 13.26 0.49
C GLU A 95 -2.57 12.16 1.47
N ALA A 96 -3.07 10.93 1.27
CA ALA A 96 -2.70 9.77 2.09
C ALA A 96 -1.22 9.39 1.95
N LEU A 97 -0.67 9.37 0.71
CA LEU A 97 0.75 9.12 0.50
C LEU A 97 1.63 10.23 1.08
N ASP A 98 1.24 11.50 0.97
CA ASP A 98 1.98 12.60 1.57
C ASP A 98 1.98 12.50 3.09
N ALA A 99 0.83 12.21 3.70
CA ALA A 99 0.72 11.99 5.15
C ALA A 99 1.56 10.78 5.61
N LEU A 100 1.56 9.70 4.82
CA LEU A 100 2.40 8.52 5.09
C LEU A 100 3.89 8.86 5.02
N CYS A 101 4.32 9.65 4.04
CA CYS A 101 5.70 10.12 3.93
C CYS A 101 6.11 11.00 5.13
N ASP A 102 5.23 11.89 5.55
CA ASP A 102 5.45 12.73 6.74
C ASP A 102 5.58 11.87 8.01
N TYR A 103 4.70 10.89 8.19
CA TYR A 103 4.77 9.94 9.31
C TYR A 103 6.06 9.12 9.27
N ALA A 104 6.40 8.56 8.10
CA ALA A 104 7.61 7.77 7.91
C ALA A 104 8.87 8.58 8.23
N SER A 105 8.91 9.85 7.83
CA SER A 105 10.05 10.74 8.08
C SER A 105 10.13 11.18 9.56
N ARG A 106 9.03 11.72 10.10
CA ARG A 106 9.06 12.41 11.41
C ARG A 106 8.93 11.47 12.59
N VAL A 107 8.24 10.34 12.43
CA VAL A 107 7.94 9.41 13.53
C VAL A 107 8.82 8.16 13.44
N LEU A 108 8.89 7.55 12.27
CA LEU A 108 9.67 6.33 12.06
C LEU A 108 11.14 6.61 11.70
N HIS A 109 11.48 7.87 11.40
CA HIS A 109 12.82 8.32 10.99
C HIS A 109 13.38 7.51 9.83
N LEU A 110 12.53 7.13 8.86
CA LEU A 110 12.96 6.42 7.68
C LEU A 110 13.74 7.37 6.76
N HIS A 111 14.73 6.81 6.08
CA HIS A 111 15.50 7.52 5.08
C HIS A 111 14.79 7.58 3.73
N GLN A 112 14.01 6.54 3.40
CA GLN A 112 13.35 6.44 2.11
C GLN A 112 12.13 5.52 2.15
N LEU A 113 11.19 5.82 1.26
CA LEU A 113 10.11 4.92 0.86
C LEU A 113 10.27 4.52 -0.61
N TYR A 114 9.79 3.34 -0.95
CA TYR A 114 9.73 2.88 -2.32
C TYR A 114 8.40 2.17 -2.60
N GLY A 115 8.08 2.01 -3.87
CA GLY A 115 6.95 1.21 -4.32
C GLY A 115 7.28 0.52 -5.64
N VAL A 116 6.72 -0.66 -5.85
CA VAL A 116 6.85 -1.40 -7.10
C VAL A 116 5.52 -1.34 -7.84
N VAL A 117 5.49 -0.64 -8.96
CA VAL A 117 4.27 -0.34 -9.71
C VAL A 117 4.33 -1.00 -11.08
N GLY A 118 3.27 -1.71 -11.47
CA GLY A 118 3.18 -2.26 -12.81
C GLY A 118 3.36 -1.17 -13.87
N LYS A 119 4.19 -1.44 -14.88
CA LYS A 119 4.52 -0.47 -15.93
C LYS A 119 3.29 0.03 -16.68
N ASP A 120 2.26 -0.81 -16.80
CA ASP A 120 1.01 -0.48 -17.48
C ASP A 120 -0.01 0.22 -16.55
N ASN A 121 0.32 0.40 -15.27
CA ASN A 121 -0.53 1.10 -14.29
C ASN A 121 -0.20 2.59 -14.25
N GLU A 122 -0.50 3.30 -15.34
CA GLU A 122 -0.24 4.74 -15.49
C GLU A 122 -0.86 5.58 -14.36
N ALA A 123 -2.02 5.16 -13.84
CA ALA A 123 -2.68 5.89 -12.76
C ALA A 123 -1.88 5.84 -11.45
N ALA A 124 -1.33 4.67 -11.11
CA ALA A 124 -0.48 4.53 -9.93
C ALA A 124 0.89 5.22 -10.15
N LEU A 125 1.50 5.10 -11.32
CA LEU A 125 2.74 5.80 -11.64
C LEU A 125 2.59 7.31 -11.47
N ALA A 126 1.54 7.90 -12.05
CA ALA A 126 1.25 9.33 -11.92
C ALA A 126 0.96 9.73 -10.46
N LEU A 127 0.29 8.88 -9.68
CA LEU A 127 0.06 9.11 -8.26
C LEU A 127 1.37 9.19 -7.47
N TYR A 128 2.26 8.22 -7.67
CA TYR A 128 3.56 8.20 -7.00
C TYR A 128 4.43 9.39 -7.40
N GLU A 129 4.46 9.75 -8.69
CA GLU A 129 5.18 10.93 -9.16
C GLU A 129 4.65 12.22 -8.51
N LYS A 130 3.33 12.36 -8.42
CA LYS A 130 2.69 13.51 -7.76
C LYS A 130 3.00 13.58 -6.28
N ALA A 131 3.16 12.43 -5.63
CA ALA A 131 3.60 12.32 -4.24
C ALA A 131 5.15 12.40 -4.10
N GLY A 132 5.87 12.86 -5.11
CA GLY A 132 7.32 13.13 -5.05
C GLY A 132 8.23 11.90 -5.19
N PHE A 133 7.70 10.76 -5.61
CA PHE A 133 8.53 9.60 -5.95
C PHE A 133 9.10 9.73 -7.37
N ALA A 134 10.36 9.38 -7.53
CA ALA A 134 11.00 9.31 -8.83
C ALA A 134 10.99 7.88 -9.37
N ARG A 135 10.84 7.74 -10.71
CA ARG A 135 11.08 6.45 -11.38
C ARG A 135 12.57 6.17 -11.36
N GLN A 136 12.97 5.03 -10.83
CA GLN A 136 14.37 4.63 -10.75
C GLN A 136 14.73 3.64 -11.84
N GLU A 137 14.13 2.46 -11.80
CA GLU A 137 14.51 1.35 -12.67
C GLU A 137 13.28 0.57 -13.15
N THR A 138 13.41 -0.08 -14.30
CA THR A 138 12.43 -1.02 -14.82
C THR A 138 12.83 -2.44 -14.42
N LEU A 139 12.02 -3.08 -13.61
CA LEU A 139 12.15 -4.46 -13.23
C LEU A 139 11.49 -5.33 -14.31
N LYS A 140 12.30 -6.08 -15.05
CA LYS A 140 11.84 -6.87 -16.18
C LYS A 140 11.08 -8.11 -15.72
N GLU A 141 9.94 -8.38 -16.40
CA GLU A 141 9.12 -9.58 -16.17
C GLU A 141 8.81 -9.82 -14.68
N TRP A 142 8.55 -8.75 -13.94
CA TRP A 142 8.44 -8.77 -12.48
C TRP A 142 7.08 -9.22 -11.99
N LEU A 143 6.01 -8.92 -12.72
CA LEU A 143 4.64 -9.25 -12.37
C LEU A 143 4.10 -10.31 -13.31
N PHE A 144 3.28 -11.22 -12.77
CA PHE A 144 2.61 -12.26 -13.54
C PHE A 144 1.09 -12.13 -13.35
N ASP A 145 0.35 -11.96 -14.45
CA ASP A 145 -1.11 -11.78 -14.43
C ASP A 145 -1.91 -13.10 -14.60
N GLY A 146 -1.23 -14.24 -14.52
CA GLY A 146 -1.81 -15.56 -14.76
C GLY A 146 -1.68 -16.03 -16.22
N LYS A 147 -1.20 -15.17 -17.13
CA LYS A 147 -1.03 -15.48 -18.55
C LYS A 147 0.33 -15.04 -19.09
N LYS A 148 0.76 -13.84 -18.73
CA LYS A 148 2.01 -13.24 -19.19
C LYS A 148 2.74 -12.55 -18.06
N TYR A 149 4.05 -12.40 -18.24
CA TYR A 149 4.87 -11.52 -17.39
C TYR A 149 4.79 -10.08 -17.89
N THR A 150 4.79 -9.15 -16.97
CA THR A 150 4.83 -7.71 -17.24
C THR A 150 5.92 -7.04 -16.43
N ASP A 151 6.48 -5.96 -16.98
CA ASP A 151 7.49 -5.16 -16.29
C ASP A 151 6.85 -4.36 -15.14
N ALA A 152 7.65 -4.06 -14.12
CA ALA A 152 7.31 -3.10 -13.09
C ALA A 152 8.32 -1.96 -13.05
N VAL A 153 7.94 -0.85 -12.45
CA VAL A 153 8.78 0.32 -12.22
C VAL A 153 9.03 0.46 -10.73
N LEU A 154 10.28 0.56 -10.35
CA LEU A 154 10.68 0.92 -9.00
C LEU A 154 10.52 2.44 -8.84
N MET A 155 9.59 2.85 -7.99
CA MET A 155 9.36 4.23 -7.58
C MET A 155 10.05 4.46 -6.23
N GLN A 156 10.77 5.57 -6.07
CA GLN A 156 11.55 5.85 -4.85
C GLN A 156 11.42 7.31 -4.45
N ARG A 157 11.27 7.56 -3.15
CA ARG A 157 11.31 8.90 -2.54
C ARG A 157 12.25 8.88 -1.33
N PHE A 158 13.24 9.78 -1.31
CA PHE A 158 14.01 10.10 -0.11
C PHE A 158 13.18 11.06 0.76
N LEU A 159 13.22 10.85 2.09
CA LEU A 159 12.41 11.56 3.07
C LEU A 159 13.21 12.63 3.84
#